data_867eaec549ebc4d962ca74e0190c1894
#
_entry.id   867eaec549ebc4d962ca74e0190c1894
#
_cell.length_a   1.000
_cell.length_b   1.000
_cell.length_c   1.000
_cell.angle_alpha   90.00
_cell.angle_beta   90.00
_cell.angle_gamma   90.00
#
_symmetry.space_group_name_H-M   'P 1'
#
loop_
_entity.id
_entity.type
_entity.pdbx_description
1 polymer ?
#
loop_
_entity_poly.entity_id
_entity_poly.type
_entity_poly.pdbx_seq_one_letter_code
_entity_poly.pdbx_strand_id
1 'polypeptide(L)'
;MLLLQIRTQPMSRRRAFTLTEQLVGILVMTIISAVALISPRVATQTAKREAERVRAYLYSIIQAADRRGINFDLDTFKDYISIKWMGKSKYEETFKPPYGCTYSDNFPGKYSVITYNAKNMQFNAGGTITVKGADGKTCSVIIASTEGRIRIEQ
;
A
#
# COMPACT_ATOMS: atom_id res chain seq x y z
N MET A 1 76.99 29.87 32.38
CA MET A 1 75.83 30.69 32.08
C MET A 1 74.92 29.84 31.22
N LEU A 2 73.94 29.12 31.79
CA LEU A 2 73.06 28.13 31.11
C LEU A 2 71.75 28.84 30.85
N LEU A 3 71.47 29.06 29.53
CA LEU A 3 70.18 29.62 29.08
C LEU A 3 69.17 28.48 28.95
N LEU A 4 68.20 28.47 29.86
CA LEU A 4 67.05 27.57 29.78
C LEU A 4 66.07 28.07 28.70
N GLN A 5 66.04 27.38 27.54
CA GLN A 5 65.01 27.63 26.54
C GLN A 5 63.67 26.95 26.98
N ILE A 6 62.73 27.76 27.45
CA ILE A 6 61.37 27.32 27.72
C ILE A 6 60.65 27.21 26.36
N ARG A 7 60.48 25.98 25.89
CA ARG A 7 59.74 25.66 24.68
C ARG A 7 58.25 25.68 25.00
N THR A 8 57.56 26.80 24.73
CA THR A 8 56.12 26.89 24.81
C THR A 8 55.51 26.05 23.72
N GLN A 9 54.88 24.93 24.06
CA GLN A 9 54.09 24.16 23.15
C GLN A 9 52.78 24.92 22.79
N PRO A 10 52.38 24.99 21.50
CA PRO A 10 51.10 25.62 21.18
C PRO A 10 49.95 24.76 21.70
N MET A 11 49.16 25.33 22.62
CA MET A 11 47.92 24.74 23.07
C MET A 11 47.01 24.52 21.87
N SER A 12 46.82 23.27 21.49
CA SER A 12 45.81 22.84 20.52
C SER A 12 44.44 23.30 21.03
N ARG A 13 43.86 24.30 20.38
CA ARG A 13 42.47 24.72 20.62
C ARG A 13 41.56 23.54 20.27
N ARG A 14 41.26 22.70 21.26
CA ARG A 14 40.13 21.78 21.13
C ARG A 14 38.87 22.64 21.05
N ARG A 15 38.26 22.68 19.88
CA ARG A 15 36.95 23.31 19.72
C ARG A 15 35.97 22.50 20.58
N ALA A 16 35.56 23.03 21.69
CA ALA A 16 34.47 22.47 22.44
C ALA A 16 33.19 22.67 21.62
N PHE A 17 32.46 21.60 21.39
CA PHE A 17 31.13 21.68 20.78
C PHE A 17 30.26 22.59 21.62
N THR A 18 29.56 23.52 20.97
CA THR A 18 28.62 24.38 21.68
C THR A 18 27.41 23.56 22.12
N LEU A 19 26.75 23.97 23.20
CA LEU A 19 25.55 23.28 23.70
C LEU A 19 24.47 23.15 22.59
N THR A 20 24.39 24.16 21.74
CA THR A 20 23.49 24.19 20.57
C THR A 20 23.81 23.12 19.53
N GLU A 21 25.09 22.88 19.22
CA GLU A 21 25.50 21.82 18.29
C GLU A 21 25.17 20.42 18.84
N GLN A 22 25.32 20.21 20.13
CA GLN A 22 24.95 18.96 20.80
C GLN A 22 23.43 18.74 20.77
N LEU A 23 22.63 19.78 21.06
CA LEU A 23 21.16 19.70 20.99
C LEU A 23 20.66 19.40 19.57
N VAL A 24 21.23 20.06 18.56
CA VAL A 24 20.90 19.79 17.14
C VAL A 24 21.28 18.36 16.75
N GLY A 25 22.46 17.88 17.19
CA GLY A 25 22.90 16.51 16.94
C GLY A 25 21.94 15.47 17.53
N ILE A 26 21.50 15.65 18.78
CA ILE A 26 20.51 14.77 19.43
C ILE A 26 19.17 14.81 18.71
N LEU A 27 18.69 16.00 18.33
CA LEU A 27 17.43 16.16 17.59
C LEU A 27 17.46 15.42 16.25
N VAL A 28 18.52 15.57 15.47
CA VAL A 28 18.69 14.87 14.19
C VAL A 28 18.72 13.35 14.39
N MET A 29 19.47 12.86 15.39
CA MET A 29 19.54 11.42 15.70
C MET A 29 18.19 10.85 16.15
N THR A 30 17.39 11.60 16.91
CA THR A 30 16.05 11.17 17.34
C THR A 30 15.09 11.09 16.16
N ILE A 31 15.15 12.03 15.22
CA ILE A 31 14.32 12.01 13.99
C ILE A 31 14.69 10.80 13.12
N ILE A 32 15.99 10.57 12.87
CA ILE A 32 16.47 9.43 12.08
C ILE A 32 16.05 8.10 12.72
N SER A 33 16.19 7.98 14.05
CA SER A 33 15.80 6.78 14.79
C SER A 33 14.30 6.55 14.75
N ALA A 34 13.47 7.59 14.86
CA ALA A 34 12.01 7.50 14.73
C ALA A 34 11.59 7.02 13.32
N VAL A 35 12.20 7.55 12.26
CA VAL A 35 11.94 7.12 10.89
C VAL A 35 12.36 5.65 10.67
N ALA A 36 13.53 5.26 11.18
CA ALA A 36 14.02 3.87 11.07
C ALA A 36 13.13 2.86 11.82
N LEU A 37 12.51 3.25 12.94
CA LEU A 37 11.59 2.39 13.69
C LEU A 37 10.21 2.27 13.07
N ILE A 38 9.76 3.27 12.32
CA ILE A 38 8.44 3.27 11.65
C ILE A 38 8.49 2.47 10.34
N SER A 39 9.61 2.53 9.62
CA SER A 39 9.77 1.93 8.29
C SER A 39 9.45 0.42 8.22
N PRO A 40 9.98 -0.47 9.10
CA PRO A 40 9.69 -1.90 9.00
C PRO A 40 8.25 -2.27 9.40
N ARG A 41 7.59 -1.48 10.26
CA ARG A 41 6.18 -1.74 10.64
C ARG A 41 5.20 -1.40 9.53
N VAL A 42 5.52 -0.40 8.72
CA VAL A 42 4.72 -0.04 7.54
C VAL A 42 4.82 -1.14 6.47
N ALA A 43 6.02 -1.69 6.24
CA ALA A 43 6.23 -2.76 5.28
C ALA A 43 5.52 -4.07 5.66
N THR A 44 5.48 -4.45 6.94
CA THR A 44 4.85 -5.71 7.38
C THR A 44 3.32 -5.73 7.32
N GLN A 45 2.67 -4.57 7.27
CA GLN A 45 1.21 -4.46 7.20
C GLN A 45 0.67 -4.17 5.79
N THR A 46 1.53 -4.06 4.79
CA THR A 46 1.16 -3.53 3.48
C THR A 46 0.14 -4.40 2.76
N ALA A 47 0.34 -5.74 2.71
CA ALA A 47 -0.59 -6.66 2.02
C ALA A 47 -1.99 -6.64 2.64
N LYS A 48 -2.11 -6.68 3.97
CA LYS A 48 -3.40 -6.63 4.66
C LYS A 48 -4.12 -5.31 4.46
N ARG A 49 -3.42 -4.19 4.67
CA ARG A 49 -3.98 -2.85 4.44
C ARG A 49 -4.45 -2.67 3.01
N GLU A 50 -3.67 -3.15 2.06
CA GLU A 50 -4.04 -3.05 0.66
C GLU A 50 -5.25 -3.94 0.34
N ALA A 51 -5.34 -5.15 0.89
CA ALA A 51 -6.53 -5.98 0.77
C ALA A 51 -7.79 -5.28 1.36
N GLU A 52 -7.66 -4.58 2.48
CA GLU A 52 -8.75 -3.76 3.06
C GLU A 52 -9.14 -2.60 2.14
N ARG A 53 -8.17 -1.93 1.48
CA ARG A 53 -8.43 -0.89 0.49
C ARG A 53 -9.15 -1.44 -0.75
N VAL A 54 -8.69 -2.57 -1.27
CA VAL A 54 -9.34 -3.27 -2.40
C VAL A 54 -10.77 -3.62 -2.02
N ARG A 55 -11.01 -4.20 -0.84
CA ARG A 55 -12.35 -4.51 -0.36
C ARG A 55 -13.24 -3.27 -0.28
N ALA A 56 -12.75 -2.20 0.32
CA ALA A 56 -13.50 -0.94 0.43
C ALA A 56 -13.84 -0.34 -0.93
N TYR A 57 -12.87 -0.37 -1.85
CA TYR A 57 -13.06 0.08 -3.24
C TYR A 57 -14.15 -0.74 -3.94
N LEU A 58 -14.06 -2.07 -3.90
CA LEU A 58 -15.06 -2.95 -4.53
C LEU A 58 -16.46 -2.73 -3.93
N TYR A 59 -16.60 -2.54 -2.62
CA TYR A 59 -17.90 -2.19 -2.03
C TYR A 59 -18.42 -0.85 -2.55
N SER A 60 -17.58 0.16 -2.73
CA SER A 60 -18.00 1.45 -3.28
C SER A 60 -18.49 1.32 -4.72
N ILE A 61 -17.85 0.47 -5.53
CA ILE A 61 -18.24 0.18 -6.91
C ILE A 61 -19.59 -0.57 -6.95
N ILE A 62 -19.75 -1.61 -6.11
CA ILE A 62 -21.01 -2.34 -5.99
C ILE A 62 -22.17 -1.39 -5.63
N GLN A 63 -21.99 -0.55 -4.61
CA GLN A 63 -23.01 0.43 -4.22
C GLN A 63 -23.31 1.44 -5.33
N ALA A 64 -22.31 1.83 -6.13
CA ALA A 64 -22.52 2.69 -7.28
C ALA A 64 -23.29 1.98 -8.41
N ALA A 65 -23.00 0.69 -8.65
CA ALA A 65 -23.68 -0.16 -9.61
C ALA A 65 -25.16 -0.32 -9.25
N ASP A 66 -25.44 -0.65 -7.99
CA ASP A 66 -26.82 -0.85 -7.48
C ASP A 66 -27.65 0.44 -7.58
N ARG A 67 -27.06 1.58 -7.17
CA ARG A 67 -27.76 2.88 -7.26
C ARG A 67 -28.04 3.30 -8.69
N ARG A 68 -27.18 2.94 -9.63
CA ARG A 68 -27.33 3.33 -11.05
C ARG A 68 -28.06 2.26 -11.87
N GLY A 69 -28.25 1.04 -11.35
CA GLY A 69 -28.78 -0.10 -12.09
C GLY A 69 -27.88 -0.51 -13.25
N ILE A 70 -26.55 -0.31 -13.15
CA ILE A 70 -25.59 -0.54 -14.23
C ILE A 70 -24.62 -1.66 -13.83
N ASN A 71 -24.50 -2.67 -14.71
CA ASN A 71 -23.57 -3.76 -14.55
C ASN A 71 -22.13 -3.30 -14.80
N PHE A 72 -21.15 -4.03 -14.24
CA PHE A 72 -19.74 -3.81 -14.53
C PHE A 72 -18.96 -5.13 -14.64
N ASP A 73 -17.88 -5.09 -15.39
CA ASP A 73 -16.87 -6.13 -15.43
C ASP A 73 -15.71 -5.76 -14.52
N LEU A 74 -15.25 -6.74 -13.74
CA LEU A 74 -14.07 -6.65 -12.88
C LEU A 74 -12.97 -7.51 -13.48
N ASP A 75 -11.85 -6.88 -13.76
CA ASP A 75 -10.64 -7.48 -14.31
C ASP A 75 -9.44 -7.12 -13.42
N THR A 76 -8.51 -8.06 -13.22
CA THR A 76 -7.36 -7.85 -12.34
C THR A 76 -6.07 -8.05 -13.12
N PHE A 77 -5.23 -7.03 -13.07
CA PHE A 77 -3.90 -7.05 -13.65
C PHE A 77 -2.87 -6.97 -12.52
N LYS A 78 -1.62 -7.29 -12.83
CA LYS A 78 -0.53 -7.23 -11.86
C LYS A 78 -0.40 -5.87 -11.16
N ASP A 79 -0.60 -4.78 -11.91
CA ASP A 79 -0.33 -3.41 -11.48
C ASP A 79 -1.60 -2.57 -11.30
N TYR A 80 -2.78 -3.12 -11.52
CA TYR A 80 -4.05 -2.43 -11.32
C TYR A 80 -5.24 -3.39 -11.36
N ILE A 81 -6.35 -2.95 -10.80
CA ILE A 81 -7.69 -3.55 -10.97
C ILE A 81 -8.47 -2.63 -11.90
N SER A 82 -9.13 -3.19 -12.90
CA SER A 82 -9.96 -2.46 -13.85
C SER A 82 -11.44 -2.77 -13.63
N ILE A 83 -12.26 -1.72 -13.63
CA ILE A 83 -13.72 -1.79 -13.59
C ILE A 83 -14.24 -1.20 -14.90
N LYS A 84 -14.90 -2.04 -15.71
CA LYS A 84 -15.51 -1.63 -16.98
C LYS A 84 -17.02 -1.56 -16.85
N TRP A 85 -17.59 -0.36 -16.85
CA TRP A 85 -19.01 -0.13 -16.74
C TRP A 85 -19.75 -0.45 -18.04
N MET A 86 -20.83 -1.22 -17.96
CA MET A 86 -21.62 -1.67 -19.13
C MET A 86 -22.77 -0.72 -19.50
N GLY A 87 -22.67 0.57 -19.18
CA GLY A 87 -23.69 1.58 -19.48
C GLY A 87 -23.65 2.10 -20.92
N LYS A 88 -24.53 3.08 -21.24
CA LYS A 88 -24.56 3.75 -22.56
C LYS A 88 -23.23 4.42 -22.92
N SER A 89 -22.51 4.93 -21.93
CA SER A 89 -21.12 5.40 -22.06
C SER A 89 -20.23 4.33 -21.43
N LYS A 90 -19.48 3.60 -22.25
CA LYS A 90 -18.46 2.67 -21.75
C LYS A 90 -17.40 3.49 -21.04
N TYR A 91 -17.25 3.25 -19.75
CA TYR A 91 -16.33 3.98 -18.88
C TYR A 91 -15.51 2.95 -18.11
N GLU A 92 -14.23 3.18 -18.01
CA GLU A 92 -13.28 2.31 -17.30
C GLU A 92 -12.63 3.08 -16.16
N GLU A 93 -12.69 2.51 -14.98
CA GLU A 93 -11.98 2.99 -13.80
C GLU A 93 -10.83 2.05 -13.47
N THR A 94 -9.71 2.60 -13.03
CA THR A 94 -8.56 1.80 -12.60
C THR A 94 -8.20 2.10 -11.16
N PHE A 95 -7.98 1.04 -10.38
CA PHE A 95 -7.49 1.11 -9.00
C PHE A 95 -6.07 0.56 -8.95
N LYS A 96 -5.11 1.39 -8.53
CA LYS A 96 -3.68 1.03 -8.49
C LYS A 96 -3.21 0.72 -7.08
N PRO A 97 -2.34 -0.30 -6.90
CA PRO A 97 -1.72 -0.58 -5.62
C PRO A 97 -0.69 0.50 -5.26
N PRO A 98 -0.36 0.66 -3.97
CA PRO A 98 0.79 1.44 -3.55
C PRO A 98 2.08 0.78 -4.01
N TYR A 99 3.17 1.55 -3.99
CA TYR A 99 4.48 1.08 -4.42
C TYR A 99 4.89 -0.24 -3.76
N GLY A 100 5.35 -1.20 -4.57
CA GLY A 100 5.80 -2.52 -4.14
C GLY A 100 4.71 -3.56 -3.90
N CYS A 101 3.42 -3.21 -4.02
CA CYS A 101 2.33 -4.19 -4.02
C CYS A 101 1.98 -4.62 -5.43
N THR A 102 1.52 -5.88 -5.56
CA THR A 102 1.02 -6.42 -6.83
C THR A 102 -0.25 -7.24 -6.59
N TYR A 103 -1.07 -7.36 -7.63
CA TYR A 103 -2.27 -8.17 -7.63
C TYR A 103 -2.13 -9.40 -8.51
N SER A 104 -2.88 -10.43 -8.20
CA SER A 104 -3.17 -11.57 -9.04
C SER A 104 -4.55 -12.10 -8.70
N ASP A 105 -5.18 -12.82 -9.59
CA ASP A 105 -6.51 -13.40 -9.39
C ASP A 105 -6.56 -14.88 -9.80
N ASN A 106 -7.66 -15.52 -9.43
CA ASN A 106 -8.06 -16.84 -9.89
C ASN A 106 -9.46 -16.84 -10.48
N PHE A 107 -9.85 -15.75 -11.14
CA PHE A 107 -11.19 -15.67 -11.74
C PHE A 107 -11.39 -16.77 -12.79
N PRO A 108 -12.58 -17.38 -12.80
CA PRO A 108 -12.89 -18.43 -13.75
C PRO A 108 -13.03 -17.85 -15.17
N GLY A 109 -12.65 -18.64 -16.16
CA GLY A 109 -12.81 -18.30 -17.56
C GLY A 109 -11.52 -17.88 -18.27
N LYS A 110 -11.59 -17.84 -19.60
CA LYS A 110 -10.42 -17.60 -20.48
C LYS A 110 -9.80 -16.19 -20.30
N TYR A 111 -10.59 -15.24 -19.82
CA TYR A 111 -10.20 -13.82 -19.76
C TYR A 111 -10.05 -13.29 -18.31
N SER A 112 -10.15 -14.17 -17.31
CA SER A 112 -10.05 -13.78 -15.90
C SER A 112 -10.92 -12.56 -15.51
N VAL A 113 -12.16 -12.53 -16.03
CA VAL A 113 -13.12 -11.44 -15.81
C VAL A 113 -14.35 -11.96 -15.11
N ILE A 114 -14.79 -11.26 -14.06
CA ILE A 114 -16.09 -11.53 -13.43
C ILE A 114 -17.00 -10.31 -13.61
N THR A 115 -18.28 -10.58 -13.88
CA THR A 115 -19.29 -9.55 -14.13
C THR A 115 -20.20 -9.40 -12.92
N TYR A 116 -20.39 -8.18 -12.43
CA TYR A 116 -21.43 -7.85 -11.46
C TYR A 116 -22.72 -7.47 -12.15
N ASN A 117 -23.83 -8.09 -11.72
CA ASN A 117 -25.17 -7.79 -12.21
C ASN A 117 -25.93 -6.99 -11.15
N ALA A 118 -26.13 -5.71 -11.38
CA ALA A 118 -26.81 -4.80 -10.46
C ALA A 118 -28.29 -5.18 -10.24
N LYS A 119 -28.97 -5.80 -11.22
CA LYS A 119 -30.37 -6.23 -11.07
C LYS A 119 -30.51 -7.37 -10.07
N ASN A 120 -29.55 -8.29 -10.05
CA ASN A 120 -29.59 -9.48 -9.19
C ASN A 120 -28.73 -9.32 -7.95
N MET A 121 -27.98 -8.18 -7.84
CA MET A 121 -27.02 -7.88 -6.75
C MET A 121 -26.01 -8.99 -6.54
N GLN A 122 -25.49 -9.58 -7.61
CA GLN A 122 -24.56 -10.70 -7.53
C GLN A 122 -23.53 -10.71 -8.67
N PHE A 123 -22.41 -11.37 -8.41
CA PHE A 123 -21.43 -11.68 -9.44
C PHE A 123 -21.83 -12.95 -10.21
N ASN A 124 -21.50 -13.01 -11.49
CA ASN A 124 -21.71 -14.19 -12.34
C ASN A 124 -20.88 -15.40 -11.87
N ALA A 125 -19.75 -15.15 -11.20
CA ALA A 125 -18.86 -16.16 -10.63
C ALA A 125 -18.16 -15.62 -9.39
N GLY A 126 -17.74 -16.51 -8.50
CA GLY A 126 -16.85 -16.17 -7.40
C GLY A 126 -15.39 -16.21 -7.82
N GLY A 127 -14.52 -15.57 -7.04
CA GLY A 127 -13.08 -15.59 -7.27
C GLY A 127 -12.30 -14.95 -6.14
N THR A 128 -10.98 -14.93 -6.29
CA THR A 128 -10.08 -14.39 -5.28
C THR A 128 -9.10 -13.44 -5.95
N ILE A 129 -8.94 -12.26 -5.37
CA ILE A 129 -7.84 -11.34 -5.68
C ILE A 129 -6.78 -11.51 -4.60
N THR A 130 -5.59 -11.95 -4.98
CA THR A 130 -4.45 -12.08 -4.08
C THR A 130 -3.61 -10.82 -4.16
N VAL A 131 -3.44 -10.17 -3.04
CA VAL A 131 -2.58 -9.00 -2.86
C VAL A 131 -1.23 -9.47 -2.32
N LYS A 132 -0.15 -9.19 -3.02
CA LYS A 132 1.22 -9.45 -2.57
C LYS A 132 1.86 -8.13 -2.15
N GLY A 133 2.31 -8.05 -0.90
CA GLY A 133 3.03 -6.87 -0.37
C GLY A 133 4.50 -6.82 -0.80
N ALA A 134 5.13 -5.69 -0.57
CA ALA A 134 6.56 -5.48 -0.85
C ALA A 134 7.47 -6.44 -0.04
N ASP A 135 7.00 -6.91 1.12
CA ASP A 135 7.64 -7.91 1.98
C ASP A 135 7.45 -9.35 1.52
N GLY A 136 6.79 -9.56 0.39
CA GLY A 136 6.48 -10.87 -0.16
C GLY A 136 5.30 -11.59 0.50
N LYS A 137 4.71 -11.04 1.57
CA LYS A 137 3.51 -11.59 2.19
C LYS A 137 2.30 -11.40 1.31
N THR A 138 1.33 -12.31 1.43
CA THR A 138 0.10 -12.29 0.65
C THR A 138 -1.12 -12.14 1.57
N CYS A 139 -2.18 -11.54 1.03
CA CYS A 139 -3.49 -11.46 1.65
C CYS A 139 -4.54 -11.59 0.55
N SER A 140 -5.59 -12.36 0.80
CA SER A 140 -6.59 -12.69 -0.21
C SER A 140 -7.90 -11.95 0.02
N VAL A 141 -8.44 -11.36 -1.05
CA VAL A 141 -9.77 -10.76 -1.10
C VAL A 141 -10.68 -11.71 -1.85
N ILE A 142 -11.58 -12.39 -1.15
CA ILE A 142 -12.48 -13.40 -1.71
C ILE A 142 -13.81 -12.75 -2.06
N ILE A 143 -14.22 -12.93 -3.30
CA ILE A 143 -15.49 -12.46 -3.86
C ILE A 143 -16.42 -13.66 -3.99
N ALA A 144 -17.52 -13.66 -3.24
CA ALA A 144 -18.56 -14.69 -3.38
C ALA A 144 -19.47 -14.33 -4.56
N SER A 145 -19.87 -15.32 -5.35
CA SER A 145 -20.80 -15.12 -6.46
C SER A 145 -22.18 -14.69 -5.97
N THR A 146 -22.63 -15.27 -4.88
CA THR A 146 -23.95 -14.98 -4.27
C THR A 146 -23.82 -13.81 -3.29
N GLU A 147 -24.82 -12.90 -3.33
CA GLU A 147 -24.99 -11.78 -2.39
C GLU A 147 -23.88 -10.69 -2.45
N GLY A 148 -22.97 -10.72 -3.45
CA GLY A 148 -21.91 -9.72 -3.57
C GLY A 148 -21.00 -9.60 -2.35
N ARG A 149 -20.91 -10.65 -1.52
CA ARG A 149 -20.08 -10.63 -0.30
C ARG A 149 -18.60 -10.67 -0.64
N ILE A 150 -17.85 -9.80 0.02
CA ILE A 150 -16.40 -9.73 -0.09
C ILE A 150 -15.78 -9.90 1.28
N ARG A 151 -14.89 -10.87 1.44
CA ARG A 151 -14.17 -11.14 2.68
C ARG A 151 -12.67 -11.17 2.45
N ILE A 152 -11.91 -11.00 3.53
CA ILE A 152 -10.45 -11.04 3.51
C ILE A 152 -10.00 -12.29 4.27
N GLU A 153 -9.04 -13.01 3.69
CA GLU A 153 -8.33 -14.12 4.33
C GLU A 153 -6.82 -13.88 4.28
N GLN A 154 -6.13 -14.28 5.35
CA GLN A 154 -4.67 -14.18 5.51
C GLN A 154 -4.02 -15.53 5.40
#